data_09b90c73293bd78f5e5745d993f10dd3
#
_entry.id   09b90c73293bd78f5e5745d993f10dd3
#
_cell.length_a   1.000
_cell.length_b   1.000
_cell.length_c   1.000
_cell.angle_alpha   90.00
_cell.angle_beta   90.00
_cell.angle_gamma   90.00
#
_symmetry.space_group_name_H-M   'P 1'
#
loop_
_entity.id
_entity.type
_entity.pdbx_description
1 polymer ?
#
loop_
_entity_poly.entity_id
_entity_poly.type
_entity_poly.pdbx_seq_one_letter_code
_entity_poly.pdbx_strand_id
1 'polypeptide(L)'
;MRDEIHATITVVTHSHDLEGLIDPAERTRRGDRPPGRRRAGVALAVILLPILAATVAGLVLLWPSGAKPQSPLKFAAAGVSFPRGKVTAMTTGPCGKSDTGSQNPTPVASAGKVPICGKATVTITEGSAAGHAVSVTVPPEVVQAGVGAGVILMKSPASTGSPASYSLYDVQRDLPLVAMAVLFALVTIAIARRRGLFALLGLGFAAVVVVEFILPALVQGQSPLWVGLTGSAAIMFVVLYLAHGLSLRTTTALLGTFAGLSLTALIGALAVRATHLTGITSDDNSLLAQMAGQIDPRGLLTCGIILAGLGVLNDVTITQASAVWELREAAPGMAPRRLYGTAMRIGRDHIASTIYTIVFAYAGVALPVLLLIDLYGQPLGTVLTSPDIAEELVRTMASAIGLVLAVPLTTALAAAVATADRRSPRTSVDVVTTTRH
;
A
#
# COMPACT_ATOMS: atom_id res chain seq x y z
N MET A 1 58.24 25.90 -6.65
CA MET A 1 58.96 24.73 -6.19
C MET A 1 57.92 23.61 -6.21
N ARG A 2 57.91 22.87 -7.30
CA ARG A 2 57.02 21.74 -7.59
C ARG A 2 57.76 20.51 -7.10
N ASP A 3 57.09 19.64 -6.34
CA ASP A 3 57.51 18.25 -6.18
C ASP A 3 56.28 17.36 -6.41
N GLU A 4 56.35 16.64 -7.53
CA GLU A 4 55.44 15.58 -7.96
C GLU A 4 55.75 14.33 -7.13
N ILE A 5 54.70 13.74 -6.53
CA ILE A 5 54.78 12.38 -6.00
C ILE A 5 53.94 11.49 -6.93
N HIS A 6 54.63 10.82 -7.86
CA HIS A 6 54.10 9.70 -8.61
C HIS A 6 54.07 8.44 -7.73
N ALA A 7 52.88 8.01 -7.35
CA ALA A 7 52.67 6.68 -6.75
C ALA A 7 52.41 5.67 -7.88
N THR A 8 53.41 4.86 -8.18
CA THR A 8 53.33 3.75 -9.13
C THR A 8 52.57 2.59 -8.46
N ILE A 9 51.36 2.31 -8.92
CA ILE A 9 50.64 1.09 -8.52
C ILE A 9 51.11 -0.05 -9.41
N THR A 10 51.92 -0.93 -8.87
CA THR A 10 52.33 -2.20 -9.50
C THR A 10 51.21 -3.23 -9.29
N VAL A 11 50.43 -3.51 -10.32
CA VAL A 11 49.48 -4.62 -10.32
C VAL A 11 50.27 -5.93 -10.51
N VAL A 12 50.45 -6.69 -9.44
CA VAL A 12 50.96 -8.05 -9.49
C VAL A 12 49.82 -9.00 -9.80
N THR A 13 49.71 -9.39 -11.06
CA THR A 13 48.84 -10.50 -11.47
C THR A 13 49.53 -11.82 -11.14
N HIS A 14 49.17 -12.43 -10.01
CA HIS A 14 49.48 -13.84 -9.76
C HIS A 14 48.21 -14.64 -9.94
N SER A 15 48.09 -15.31 -11.09
CA SER A 15 47.19 -16.42 -11.30
C SER A 15 47.80 -17.66 -10.62
N HIS A 16 47.30 -17.98 -9.43
CA HIS A 16 47.52 -19.28 -8.83
C HIS A 16 46.22 -20.04 -8.77
N ASP A 17 46.25 -21.24 -9.37
CA ASP A 17 45.24 -22.27 -9.31
C ASP A 17 44.85 -22.56 -7.86
N LEU A 18 43.66 -22.13 -7.48
CA LEU A 18 43.05 -22.41 -6.16
C LEU A 18 42.13 -23.67 -6.19
N GLU A 19 42.25 -24.51 -7.23
CA GLU A 19 41.44 -25.72 -7.34
C GLU A 19 41.92 -26.90 -6.48
N GLY A 20 43.09 -26.84 -5.86
CA GLY A 20 43.72 -27.95 -5.11
C GLY A 20 43.57 -27.91 -3.59
N LEU A 21 42.97 -26.87 -2.98
CA LEU A 21 42.96 -26.71 -1.52
C LEU A 21 41.60 -26.87 -0.82
N ILE A 22 40.61 -27.42 -1.51
CA ILE A 22 39.33 -27.76 -0.85
C ILE A 22 39.38 -29.20 -0.44
N ASP A 23 39.65 -29.46 0.84
CA ASP A 23 39.60 -30.76 1.49
C ASP A 23 38.24 -31.46 1.20
N PRO A 24 38.23 -32.69 0.64
CA PRO A 24 37.00 -33.47 0.42
C PRO A 24 36.17 -33.65 1.68
N ALA A 25 36.78 -33.58 2.88
CA ALA A 25 36.07 -33.63 4.17
C ALA A 25 35.19 -32.40 4.46
N GLU A 26 35.44 -31.25 3.82
CA GLU A 26 34.58 -30.07 3.95
C GLU A 26 33.30 -30.12 3.13
N ARG A 27 33.27 -30.95 2.06
CA ARG A 27 32.05 -31.13 1.24
C ARG A 27 30.97 -31.97 1.94
N THR A 28 31.33 -32.82 2.86
CA THR A 28 30.37 -33.68 3.60
C THR A 28 29.72 -32.97 4.80
N ARG A 29 30.25 -31.81 5.24
CA ARG A 29 29.66 -31.02 6.35
C ARG A 29 28.52 -30.06 5.97
N ARG A 30 28.12 -30.02 4.71
CA ARG A 30 27.06 -29.13 4.22
C ARG A 30 25.62 -29.54 4.62
N GLY A 31 25.45 -30.70 5.31
CA GLY A 31 24.16 -31.26 5.67
C GLY A 31 23.60 -30.88 7.05
N ASP A 32 24.45 -30.61 8.03
CA ASP A 32 23.99 -30.36 9.41
C ASP A 32 23.93 -28.89 9.75
N ARG A 33 22.71 -28.36 9.73
CA ARG A 33 22.43 -27.01 10.25
C ARG A 33 22.75 -26.98 11.74
N PRO A 34 23.49 -25.98 12.25
CA PRO A 34 23.85 -25.91 13.66
C PRO A 34 22.60 -26.00 14.54
N PRO A 35 22.64 -26.75 15.66
CA PRO A 35 21.46 -27.08 16.49
C PRO A 35 20.70 -25.84 17.02
N GLY A 36 21.37 -24.71 17.18
CA GLY A 36 20.75 -23.43 17.56
C GLY A 36 19.80 -22.88 16.48
N ARG A 37 20.21 -22.96 15.22
CA ARG A 37 19.40 -22.48 14.08
C ARG A 37 18.13 -23.31 13.88
N ARG A 38 18.23 -24.62 14.10
CA ARG A 38 17.07 -25.52 14.03
C ARG A 38 16.07 -25.21 15.16
N ARG A 39 16.54 -24.96 16.39
CA ARG A 39 15.67 -24.60 17.53
C ARG A 39 14.97 -23.26 17.30
N ALA A 40 15.69 -22.24 16.82
CA ALA A 40 15.10 -20.95 16.50
C ALA A 40 14.05 -21.09 15.37
N GLY A 41 14.33 -21.87 14.32
CA GLY A 41 13.38 -22.15 13.26
C GLY A 41 12.12 -22.87 13.75
N VAL A 42 12.28 -23.87 14.63
CA VAL A 42 11.14 -24.57 15.25
C VAL A 42 10.31 -23.63 16.11
N ALA A 43 10.93 -22.79 16.96
CA ALA A 43 10.22 -21.83 17.80
C ALA A 43 9.41 -20.82 16.96
N LEU A 44 10.00 -20.30 15.88
CA LEU A 44 9.28 -19.40 14.96
C LEU A 44 8.14 -20.14 14.24
N ALA A 45 8.36 -21.38 13.81
CA ALA A 45 7.32 -22.19 13.16
C ALA A 45 6.15 -22.50 14.10
N VAL A 46 6.42 -22.81 15.37
CA VAL A 46 5.39 -23.07 16.40
C VAL A 46 4.47 -21.85 16.60
N ILE A 47 5.00 -20.64 16.47
CA ILE A 47 4.18 -19.40 16.57
C ILE A 47 3.50 -19.09 15.22
N LEU A 48 4.20 -19.26 14.10
CA LEU A 48 3.70 -18.86 12.79
C LEU A 48 2.63 -19.82 12.23
N LEU A 49 2.73 -21.14 12.50
CA LEU A 49 1.77 -22.12 12.02
C LEU A 49 0.34 -21.90 12.54
N PRO A 50 0.12 -21.61 13.84
CA PRO A 50 -1.21 -21.23 14.33
C PRO A 50 -1.75 -19.95 13.67
N ILE A 51 -0.90 -18.94 13.44
CA ILE A 51 -1.29 -17.69 12.77
C ILE A 51 -1.69 -17.99 11.32
N LEU A 52 -0.92 -18.83 10.61
CA LEU A 52 -1.25 -19.26 9.26
C LEU A 52 -2.57 -20.05 9.24
N ALA A 53 -2.73 -20.99 10.18
CA ALA A 53 -3.96 -21.77 10.30
C ALA A 53 -5.18 -20.86 10.58
N ALA A 54 -5.03 -19.88 11.49
CA ALA A 54 -6.07 -18.89 11.77
C ALA A 54 -6.37 -18.01 10.54
N THR A 55 -5.35 -17.63 9.76
CA THR A 55 -5.53 -16.86 8.51
C THR A 55 -6.29 -17.68 7.48
N VAL A 56 -5.92 -18.94 7.27
CA VAL A 56 -6.62 -19.84 6.33
C VAL A 56 -8.05 -20.10 6.80
N ALA A 57 -8.25 -20.39 8.09
CA ALA A 57 -9.59 -20.54 8.67
C ALA A 57 -10.42 -19.26 8.51
N GLY A 58 -9.84 -18.10 8.77
CA GLY A 58 -10.49 -16.80 8.57
C GLY A 58 -10.87 -16.57 7.10
N LEU A 59 -9.96 -16.88 6.15
CA LEU A 59 -10.28 -16.80 4.72
C LEU A 59 -11.45 -17.72 4.34
N VAL A 60 -11.52 -18.93 4.88
CA VAL A 60 -12.60 -19.88 4.59
C VAL A 60 -13.92 -19.44 5.24
N LEU A 61 -13.89 -19.06 6.52
CA LEU A 61 -15.09 -18.70 7.29
C LEU A 61 -15.68 -17.34 6.89
N LEU A 62 -14.84 -16.39 6.53
CA LEU A 62 -15.26 -15.04 6.12
C LEU A 62 -15.32 -14.90 4.60
N TRP A 63 -15.08 -15.99 3.84
CA TRP A 63 -15.16 -15.95 2.39
C TRP A 63 -16.57 -15.56 1.95
N PRO A 64 -16.71 -14.60 1.05
CA PRO A 64 -18.00 -14.17 0.56
C PRO A 64 -18.69 -15.32 -0.17
N SER A 65 -19.55 -16.05 0.55
CA SER A 65 -20.35 -17.18 0.05
C SER A 65 -21.76 -16.68 -0.26
N GLY A 66 -22.04 -16.40 -1.51
CA GLY A 66 -23.35 -15.99 -1.94
C GLY A 66 -23.33 -15.15 -3.21
N ALA A 67 -24.51 -14.98 -3.82
CA ALA A 67 -24.65 -14.00 -4.90
C ALA A 67 -24.24 -12.62 -4.38
N LYS A 68 -23.43 -11.89 -5.17
CA LYS A 68 -23.12 -10.48 -4.85
C LYS A 68 -24.44 -9.80 -4.50
N PRO A 69 -24.53 -9.11 -3.35
CA PRO A 69 -25.75 -8.39 -3.00
C PRO A 69 -26.12 -7.55 -4.22
N GLN A 70 -27.30 -7.80 -4.76
CA GLN A 70 -27.78 -6.96 -5.85
C GLN A 70 -28.04 -5.61 -5.23
N SER A 71 -27.18 -4.63 -5.53
CA SER A 71 -27.45 -3.26 -5.15
C SER A 71 -28.85 -2.91 -5.63
N PRO A 72 -29.74 -2.43 -4.74
CA PRO A 72 -31.07 -1.96 -5.16
C PRO A 72 -30.94 -0.79 -6.15
N LEU A 73 -29.80 -0.11 -6.16
CA LEU A 73 -29.47 0.93 -7.11
C LEU A 73 -28.52 0.34 -8.17
N LYS A 74 -29.04 0.15 -9.37
CA LYS A 74 -28.20 -0.12 -10.54
C LYS A 74 -27.36 1.13 -10.81
N PHE A 75 -26.09 0.95 -11.18
CA PHE A 75 -25.18 2.04 -11.56
C PHE A 75 -25.81 2.97 -12.62
N ALA A 76 -26.68 2.43 -13.47
CA ALA A 76 -27.45 3.19 -14.43
C ALA A 76 -28.87 2.61 -14.57
N ALA A 77 -29.82 3.46 -14.89
CA ALA A 77 -31.18 3.03 -15.23
C ALA A 77 -31.18 2.04 -16.41
N ALA A 78 -32.22 1.22 -16.51
CA ALA A 78 -32.33 0.23 -17.59
C ALA A 78 -32.23 0.93 -18.95
N GLY A 79 -31.36 0.44 -19.84
CA GLY A 79 -31.13 0.98 -21.18
C GLY A 79 -30.11 2.12 -21.27
N VAL A 80 -29.57 2.62 -20.16
CA VAL A 80 -28.43 3.55 -20.19
C VAL A 80 -27.17 2.78 -20.57
N SER A 81 -26.35 3.34 -21.46
CA SER A 81 -25.07 2.79 -21.88
C SER A 81 -24.00 3.88 -21.94
N PHE A 82 -22.73 3.48 -21.88
CA PHE A 82 -21.58 4.38 -21.79
C PHE A 82 -20.64 4.18 -23.00
N PRO A 83 -21.08 4.60 -24.22
CA PRO A 83 -20.23 4.47 -25.39
C PRO A 83 -19.05 5.44 -25.33
N ARG A 84 -17.89 5.00 -25.85
CA ARG A 84 -16.73 5.84 -26.04
C ARG A 84 -16.86 6.68 -27.31
N GLY A 85 -16.26 7.87 -27.28
CA GLY A 85 -16.24 8.78 -28.42
C GLY A 85 -14.98 9.62 -28.45
N LYS A 86 -14.77 10.28 -29.59
CA LYS A 86 -13.63 11.19 -29.81
C LYS A 86 -14.17 12.57 -30.19
N VAL A 87 -13.64 13.60 -29.54
CA VAL A 87 -13.98 14.99 -29.85
C VAL A 87 -13.44 15.34 -31.26
N THR A 88 -14.32 15.70 -32.18
CA THR A 88 -13.95 16.06 -33.56
C THR A 88 -14.01 17.55 -33.85
N ALA A 89 -14.89 18.26 -33.16
CA ALA A 89 -14.98 19.73 -33.23
C ALA A 89 -15.40 20.28 -31.88
N MET A 90 -15.02 21.51 -31.58
CA MET A 90 -15.36 22.18 -30.34
C MET A 90 -15.58 23.68 -30.57
N THR A 91 -16.62 24.20 -29.94
CA THR A 91 -16.88 25.63 -29.81
C THR A 91 -16.85 26.00 -28.34
N THR A 92 -16.08 27.02 -27.98
CA THR A 92 -15.87 27.43 -26.58
C THR A 92 -16.53 28.80 -26.33
N GLY A 93 -17.04 28.98 -25.14
CA GLY A 93 -17.63 30.23 -24.68
C GLY A 93 -17.65 30.30 -23.14
N PRO A 94 -18.03 31.45 -22.56
CA PRO A 94 -18.22 31.52 -21.11
C PRO A 94 -19.35 30.60 -20.67
N CYS A 95 -19.16 29.88 -19.53
CA CYS A 95 -20.19 28.98 -19.02
C CYS A 95 -21.46 29.77 -18.68
N GLY A 96 -22.56 29.47 -19.38
CA GLY A 96 -23.88 30.04 -19.09
C GLY A 96 -24.59 29.29 -17.96
N LYS A 97 -25.56 29.99 -17.31
CA LYS A 97 -26.37 29.38 -16.21
C LYS A 97 -27.17 28.13 -16.60
N SER A 98 -27.32 27.88 -17.90
CA SER A 98 -28.10 26.75 -18.46
C SER A 98 -27.22 25.58 -18.92
N ASP A 99 -25.90 25.73 -19.00
CA ASP A 99 -25.01 24.75 -19.60
C ASP A 99 -24.47 23.71 -18.59
N THR A 100 -24.72 23.92 -17.31
CA THR A 100 -24.41 22.94 -16.27
C THR A 100 -25.63 22.09 -16.01
N GLY A 101 -25.81 21.02 -16.78
CA GLY A 101 -26.81 19.97 -16.54
C GLY A 101 -26.59 19.16 -15.27
N SER A 102 -25.80 19.69 -14.34
CA SER A 102 -25.57 19.18 -13.01
C SER A 102 -26.43 19.95 -12.03
N GLN A 103 -27.24 19.26 -11.23
CA GLN A 103 -28.06 19.81 -10.14
C GLN A 103 -27.23 20.24 -8.92
N ASN A 104 -25.96 20.55 -9.11
CA ASN A 104 -25.10 21.05 -8.05
C ASN A 104 -24.98 22.57 -8.09
N PRO A 105 -25.01 23.23 -6.90
CA PRO A 105 -25.13 24.67 -6.77
C PRO A 105 -23.93 25.39 -7.42
N THR A 106 -24.28 26.49 -8.09
CA THR A 106 -23.43 27.58 -8.57
C THR A 106 -21.94 27.46 -8.26
N PRO A 107 -21.07 27.41 -9.29
CA PRO A 107 -19.65 27.68 -9.07
C PRO A 107 -19.54 29.09 -8.47
N VAL A 108 -19.09 29.18 -7.23
CA VAL A 108 -18.62 30.41 -6.64
C VAL A 108 -17.59 30.98 -7.61
N ALA A 109 -17.84 32.16 -8.14
CA ALA A 109 -16.94 32.84 -9.05
C ALA A 109 -15.58 32.99 -8.35
N SER A 110 -14.66 32.08 -8.66
CA SER A 110 -13.27 32.21 -8.27
C SER A 110 -12.75 33.47 -8.92
N ALA A 111 -12.22 34.36 -8.11
CA ALA A 111 -11.77 35.68 -8.46
C ALA A 111 -11.06 35.71 -9.83
N GLY A 112 -11.72 36.25 -10.85
CA GLY A 112 -11.12 36.80 -12.05
C GLY A 112 -11.11 35.97 -13.32
N LYS A 113 -11.50 34.67 -13.35
CA LYS A 113 -11.62 33.91 -14.60
C LYS A 113 -12.97 33.21 -14.68
N VAL A 114 -13.83 33.67 -15.59
CA VAL A 114 -15.07 32.96 -15.94
C VAL A 114 -14.69 31.59 -16.50
N PRO A 115 -15.18 30.49 -15.95
CA PRO A 115 -14.88 29.18 -16.50
C PRO A 115 -15.37 29.10 -17.94
N ILE A 116 -14.54 28.52 -18.82
CA ILE A 116 -14.85 28.34 -20.24
C ILE A 116 -15.47 26.97 -20.41
N CYS A 117 -16.73 26.95 -20.80
CA CYS A 117 -17.45 25.75 -21.21
C CYS A 117 -17.47 25.63 -22.75
N GLY A 118 -17.79 24.47 -23.27
CA GLY A 118 -17.87 24.28 -24.71
C GLY A 118 -19.02 23.38 -25.12
N LYS A 119 -19.38 23.49 -26.40
CA LYS A 119 -20.14 22.45 -27.08
C LYS A 119 -19.18 21.68 -27.96
N ALA A 120 -19.05 20.37 -27.72
CA ALA A 120 -18.21 19.50 -28.51
C ALA A 120 -19.05 18.60 -29.39
N THR A 121 -18.62 18.46 -30.65
CA THR A 121 -19.09 17.40 -31.52
C THR A 121 -18.22 16.18 -31.25
N VAL A 122 -18.85 15.10 -30.80
CA VAL A 122 -18.18 13.84 -30.47
C VAL A 122 -18.62 12.78 -31.45
N THR A 123 -17.66 12.16 -32.13
CA THR A 123 -17.91 10.97 -32.94
C THR A 123 -17.83 9.74 -32.07
N ILE A 124 -18.90 8.97 -32.00
CA ILE A 124 -18.98 7.74 -31.23
C ILE A 124 -18.10 6.68 -31.90
N THR A 125 -17.23 6.02 -31.11
CA THR A 125 -16.28 5.01 -31.60
C THR A 125 -16.72 3.58 -31.33
N GLU A 126 -17.65 3.36 -30.42
CA GLU A 126 -18.08 2.03 -29.98
C GLU A 126 -19.61 1.86 -29.95
N GLY A 127 -20.07 0.62 -30.07
CA GLY A 127 -21.47 0.24 -29.95
C GLY A 127 -22.31 0.45 -31.25
N SER A 128 -23.63 0.33 -31.11
CA SER A 128 -24.56 0.38 -32.25
C SER A 128 -24.66 1.76 -32.93
N ALA A 129 -24.14 2.79 -32.33
CA ALA A 129 -24.10 4.16 -32.85
C ALA A 129 -22.68 4.59 -33.30
N ALA A 130 -21.77 3.65 -33.49
CA ALA A 130 -20.42 3.96 -33.96
C ALA A 130 -20.47 4.72 -35.30
N GLY A 131 -19.64 5.77 -35.42
CA GLY A 131 -19.60 6.65 -36.58
C GLY A 131 -20.59 7.83 -36.52
N HIS A 132 -21.58 7.84 -35.62
CA HIS A 132 -22.49 8.98 -35.49
C HIS A 132 -21.84 10.09 -34.71
N ALA A 133 -22.06 11.34 -35.18
CA ALA A 133 -21.61 12.54 -34.49
C ALA A 133 -22.76 13.07 -33.59
N VAL A 134 -22.46 13.35 -32.33
CA VAL A 134 -23.39 13.90 -31.36
C VAL A 134 -22.82 15.17 -30.77
N SER A 135 -23.68 16.18 -30.51
CA SER A 135 -23.28 17.41 -29.87
C SER A 135 -23.56 17.31 -28.37
N VAL A 136 -22.56 17.55 -27.56
CA VAL A 136 -22.66 17.51 -26.09
C VAL A 136 -22.04 18.75 -25.47
N THR A 137 -22.60 19.23 -24.36
CA THR A 137 -21.97 20.26 -23.55
C THR A 137 -20.80 19.68 -22.78
N VAL A 138 -19.68 20.34 -22.81
CA VAL A 138 -18.44 19.88 -22.19
C VAL A 138 -17.90 20.87 -21.16
N PRO A 139 -17.45 20.38 -20.01
CA PRO A 139 -16.86 21.19 -18.97
C PRO A 139 -15.43 21.64 -19.32
N PRO A 140 -14.84 22.54 -18.53
CA PRO A 140 -13.51 23.08 -18.77
C PRO A 140 -12.40 22.05 -18.98
N GLU A 141 -12.48 20.90 -18.33
CA GLU A 141 -11.48 19.84 -18.42
C GLU A 141 -11.40 19.26 -19.86
N VAL A 142 -12.55 19.07 -20.50
CA VAL A 142 -12.61 18.59 -21.88
C VAL A 142 -12.17 19.69 -22.84
N VAL A 143 -12.51 20.97 -22.53
CA VAL A 143 -12.06 22.12 -23.30
C VAL A 143 -10.52 22.20 -23.31
N GLN A 144 -9.89 21.98 -22.16
CA GLN A 144 -8.43 21.93 -22.06
C GLN A 144 -7.80 20.75 -22.81
N ALA A 145 -8.45 19.58 -22.79
CA ALA A 145 -7.98 18.41 -23.51
C ALA A 145 -8.04 18.58 -25.03
N GLY A 146 -8.94 19.42 -25.53
CA GLY A 146 -8.99 19.86 -26.92
C GLY A 146 -9.62 18.86 -27.89
N VAL A 147 -9.55 19.21 -29.19
CA VAL A 147 -9.99 18.32 -30.29
C VAL A 147 -9.07 17.10 -30.33
N GLY A 148 -9.67 15.93 -30.48
CA GLY A 148 -8.95 14.65 -30.45
C GLY A 148 -9.03 13.93 -29.11
N ALA A 149 -9.53 14.59 -28.04
CA ALA A 149 -9.70 13.98 -26.73
C ALA A 149 -10.70 12.81 -26.80
N GLY A 150 -10.35 11.71 -26.13
CA GLY A 150 -11.26 10.60 -25.87
C GLY A 150 -12.22 10.95 -24.72
N VAL A 151 -13.49 10.69 -24.93
CA VAL A 151 -14.54 10.93 -23.94
C VAL A 151 -15.45 9.72 -23.80
N ILE A 152 -16.07 9.59 -22.65
CA ILE A 152 -17.12 8.61 -22.36
C ILE A 152 -18.42 9.36 -22.33
N LEU A 153 -19.39 8.92 -23.15
CA LEU A 153 -20.70 9.51 -23.19
C LEU A 153 -21.69 8.65 -22.39
N MET A 154 -22.67 9.27 -21.77
CA MET A 154 -23.83 8.59 -21.21
C MET A 154 -24.98 8.70 -22.23
N LYS A 155 -25.39 7.56 -22.78
CA LYS A 155 -26.57 7.46 -23.63
C LYS A 155 -27.78 7.11 -22.77
N SER A 156 -28.73 8.02 -22.67
CA SER A 156 -30.04 7.76 -22.07
C SER A 156 -30.99 7.20 -23.14
N PRO A 157 -31.73 6.12 -22.85
CA PRO A 157 -32.65 5.53 -23.81
C PRO A 157 -33.77 6.52 -24.17
N ALA A 158 -34.34 6.33 -25.34
CA ALA A 158 -35.55 7.04 -25.72
C ALA A 158 -36.69 6.67 -24.73
N SER A 159 -37.43 7.67 -24.30
CA SER A 159 -38.65 7.51 -23.46
C SER A 159 -39.84 8.07 -24.19
N THR A 160 -41.06 7.79 -23.69
CA THR A 160 -42.31 8.25 -24.30
C THR A 160 -42.28 9.78 -24.45
N GLY A 161 -42.08 10.26 -25.67
CA GLY A 161 -42.02 11.70 -25.99
C GLY A 161 -40.64 12.34 -26.07
N SER A 162 -39.55 11.61 -25.79
CA SER A 162 -38.19 12.14 -25.90
C SER A 162 -37.26 11.16 -26.64
N PRO A 163 -36.49 11.63 -27.65
CA PRO A 163 -35.49 10.81 -28.32
C PRO A 163 -34.33 10.44 -27.38
N ALA A 164 -33.57 9.43 -27.75
CA ALA A 164 -32.35 9.08 -27.03
C ALA A 164 -31.41 10.30 -26.95
N SER A 165 -30.92 10.61 -25.75
CA SER A 165 -30.04 11.74 -25.52
C SER A 165 -28.64 11.28 -25.12
N TYR A 166 -27.64 12.09 -25.48
CA TYR A 166 -26.26 11.87 -25.13
C TYR A 166 -25.77 13.03 -24.28
N SER A 167 -25.14 12.71 -23.18
CA SER A 167 -24.43 13.68 -22.31
C SER A 167 -23.01 13.22 -22.07
N LEU A 168 -22.13 14.14 -21.73
CA LEU A 168 -20.79 13.79 -21.31
C LEU A 168 -20.85 13.09 -19.93
N TYR A 169 -20.19 11.94 -19.83
CA TYR A 169 -20.02 11.24 -18.54
C TYR A 169 -18.65 11.54 -17.95
N ASP A 170 -17.55 11.31 -18.71
CA ASP A 170 -16.19 11.55 -18.25
C ASP A 170 -15.20 11.68 -19.43
N VAL A 171 -13.97 12.06 -19.13
CA VAL A 171 -12.83 12.05 -20.04
C VAL A 171 -12.14 10.69 -20.00
N GLN A 172 -11.76 10.16 -21.14
CA GLN A 172 -11.05 8.90 -21.23
C GLN A 172 -9.59 9.08 -20.78
N ARG A 173 -9.22 8.43 -19.69
CA ARG A 173 -7.87 8.49 -19.09
C ARG A 173 -7.12 7.16 -19.16
N ASP A 174 -7.66 6.18 -19.88
CA ASP A 174 -7.13 4.80 -19.92
C ASP A 174 -5.67 4.77 -20.35
N LEU A 175 -5.35 5.40 -21.50
CA LEU A 175 -4.02 5.36 -22.08
C LEU A 175 -2.95 6.03 -21.19
N PRO A 176 -3.14 7.27 -20.68
CA PRO A 176 -2.18 7.88 -19.75
C PRO A 176 -1.98 7.07 -18.47
N LEU A 177 -3.04 6.51 -17.90
CA LEU A 177 -2.95 5.69 -16.68
C LEU A 177 -2.18 4.39 -16.92
N VAL A 178 -2.46 3.71 -18.03
CA VAL A 178 -1.72 2.51 -18.42
C VAL A 178 -0.24 2.85 -18.69
N ALA A 179 0.04 3.96 -19.38
CA ALA A 179 1.41 4.40 -19.64
C ALA A 179 2.18 4.67 -18.32
N MET A 180 1.55 5.34 -17.36
CA MET A 180 2.12 5.57 -16.02
C MET A 180 2.35 4.25 -15.26
N ALA A 181 1.41 3.31 -15.31
CA ALA A 181 1.55 2.01 -14.67
C ALA A 181 2.67 1.18 -15.29
N VAL A 182 2.79 1.20 -16.62
CA VAL A 182 3.88 0.54 -17.34
C VAL A 182 5.23 1.19 -17.01
N LEU A 183 5.30 2.51 -17.00
CA LEU A 183 6.51 3.25 -16.62
C LEU A 183 6.95 2.90 -15.18
N PHE A 184 6.00 2.91 -14.24
CA PHE A 184 6.25 2.51 -12.86
C PHE A 184 6.80 1.07 -12.78
N ALA A 185 6.18 0.13 -13.50
CA ALA A 185 6.61 -1.26 -13.51
C ALA A 185 8.03 -1.41 -14.11
N LEU A 186 8.30 -0.76 -15.24
CA LEU A 186 9.60 -0.80 -15.91
C LEU A 186 10.72 -0.22 -15.03
N VAL A 187 10.51 0.95 -14.42
CA VAL A 187 11.49 1.57 -13.52
C VAL A 187 11.74 0.69 -12.30
N THR A 188 10.68 0.14 -11.70
CA THR A 188 10.78 -0.76 -10.54
C THR A 188 11.60 -2.02 -10.88
N ILE A 189 11.33 -2.66 -12.03
CA ILE A 189 12.06 -3.85 -12.46
C ILE A 189 13.51 -3.49 -12.85
N ALA A 190 13.73 -2.38 -13.54
CA ALA A 190 15.07 -1.96 -13.96
C ALA A 190 16.02 -1.75 -12.76
N ILE A 191 15.53 -1.09 -11.69
CA ILE A 191 16.32 -0.77 -10.50
C ILE A 191 16.37 -1.96 -9.53
N ALA A 192 15.23 -2.51 -9.12
CA ALA A 192 15.15 -3.56 -8.11
C ALA A 192 15.27 -4.98 -8.69
N ARG A 193 15.36 -5.12 -10.03
CA ARG A 193 15.54 -6.38 -10.74
C ARG A 193 14.48 -7.42 -10.34
N ARG A 194 14.91 -8.65 -9.98
CA ARG A 194 14.00 -9.73 -9.56
C ARG A 194 13.16 -9.36 -8.35
N ARG A 195 13.71 -8.61 -7.40
CA ARG A 195 12.95 -8.16 -6.22
C ARG A 195 11.83 -7.19 -6.60
N GLY A 196 12.08 -6.31 -7.56
CA GLY A 196 11.05 -5.41 -8.11
C GLY A 196 9.92 -6.18 -8.80
N LEU A 197 10.24 -7.21 -9.61
CA LEU A 197 9.22 -8.06 -10.21
C LEU A 197 8.35 -8.76 -9.14
N PHE A 198 8.97 -9.35 -8.12
CA PHE A 198 8.24 -10.01 -7.04
C PHE A 198 7.43 -9.02 -6.19
N ALA A 199 7.91 -7.79 -6.00
CA ALA A 199 7.13 -6.75 -5.33
C ALA A 199 5.88 -6.37 -6.14
N LEU A 200 5.97 -6.23 -7.46
CA LEU A 200 4.81 -5.98 -8.33
C LEU A 200 3.82 -7.14 -8.35
N LEU A 201 4.30 -8.39 -8.38
CA LEU A 201 3.45 -9.57 -8.26
C LEU A 201 2.75 -9.61 -6.89
N GLY A 202 3.47 -9.26 -5.82
CA GLY A 202 2.91 -9.13 -4.48
C GLY A 202 1.84 -8.03 -4.40
N LEU A 203 2.07 -6.88 -5.04
CA LEU A 203 1.08 -5.81 -5.14
C LEU A 203 -0.17 -6.26 -5.89
N GLY A 204 0.00 -6.97 -7.02
CA GLY A 204 -1.10 -7.58 -7.77
C GLY A 204 -1.89 -8.57 -6.91
N PHE A 205 -1.21 -9.44 -6.15
CA PHE A 205 -1.86 -10.35 -5.21
C PHE A 205 -2.63 -9.59 -4.11
N ALA A 206 -2.03 -8.54 -3.54
CA ALA A 206 -2.72 -7.71 -2.56
C ALA A 206 -4.00 -7.08 -3.13
N ALA A 207 -3.94 -6.56 -4.35
CA ALA A 207 -5.11 -6.03 -5.05
C ALA A 207 -6.20 -7.10 -5.25
N VAL A 208 -5.83 -8.33 -5.62
CA VAL A 208 -6.78 -9.45 -5.74
C VAL A 208 -7.43 -9.76 -4.40
N VAL A 209 -6.67 -9.83 -3.30
CA VAL A 209 -7.24 -10.07 -1.95
C VAL A 209 -8.21 -8.95 -1.56
N VAL A 210 -7.89 -7.71 -1.87
CA VAL A 210 -8.81 -6.58 -1.60
C VAL A 210 -10.09 -6.73 -2.41
N VAL A 211 -10.00 -6.95 -3.73
CA VAL A 211 -11.15 -6.96 -4.64
C VAL A 211 -12.02 -8.22 -4.50
N GLU A 212 -11.41 -9.40 -4.30
CA GLU A 212 -12.14 -10.67 -4.31
C GLU A 212 -12.51 -11.17 -2.91
N PHE A 213 -11.81 -10.68 -1.87
CA PHE A 213 -12.10 -11.11 -0.50
C PHE A 213 -12.59 -9.94 0.37
N ILE A 214 -11.78 -8.88 0.57
CA ILE A 214 -12.09 -7.84 1.56
C ILE A 214 -13.36 -7.10 1.19
N LEU A 215 -13.44 -6.54 -0.03
CA LEU A 215 -14.60 -5.75 -0.43
C LEU A 215 -15.90 -6.57 -0.46
N PRO A 216 -15.97 -7.76 -1.06
CA PRO A 216 -17.21 -8.55 -1.06
C PRO A 216 -17.63 -9.03 0.33
N ALA A 217 -16.65 -9.40 1.21
CA ALA A 217 -16.96 -9.81 2.57
C ALA A 217 -17.58 -8.65 3.39
N LEU A 218 -17.04 -7.44 3.25
CA LEU A 218 -17.59 -6.24 3.89
C LEU A 218 -19.00 -5.92 3.40
N VAL A 219 -19.24 -6.00 2.08
CA VAL A 219 -20.57 -5.77 1.49
C VAL A 219 -21.58 -6.81 1.95
N GLN A 220 -21.16 -8.05 2.26
CA GLN A 220 -22.01 -9.09 2.84
C GLN A 220 -22.24 -8.95 4.36
N GLY A 221 -21.72 -7.87 4.98
CA GLY A 221 -21.93 -7.59 6.40
C GLY A 221 -21.03 -8.41 7.34
N GLN A 222 -19.96 -9.03 6.82
CA GLN A 222 -18.96 -9.69 7.67
C GLN A 222 -18.25 -8.66 8.55
N SER A 223 -17.79 -9.10 9.73
CA SER A 223 -17.11 -8.21 10.69
C SER A 223 -15.86 -7.55 10.08
N PRO A 224 -15.84 -6.21 9.92
CA PRO A 224 -14.76 -5.51 9.23
C PRO A 224 -13.40 -5.68 9.90
N LEU A 225 -13.39 -5.80 11.25
CA LEU A 225 -12.15 -6.05 12.01
C LEU A 225 -11.51 -7.38 11.61
N TRP A 226 -12.29 -8.46 11.59
CA TRP A 226 -11.78 -9.78 11.26
C TRP A 226 -11.45 -9.92 9.78
N VAL A 227 -12.24 -9.31 8.91
CA VAL A 227 -11.97 -9.24 7.46
C VAL A 227 -10.65 -8.50 7.21
N GLY A 228 -10.46 -7.33 7.84
CA GLY A 228 -9.23 -6.55 7.72
C GLY A 228 -8.00 -7.30 8.24
N LEU A 229 -8.07 -7.92 9.43
CA LEU A 229 -6.96 -8.70 9.97
C LEU A 229 -6.62 -9.93 9.12
N THR A 230 -7.63 -10.69 8.71
CA THR A 230 -7.45 -11.90 7.89
C THR A 230 -6.88 -11.57 6.51
N GLY A 231 -7.46 -10.58 5.83
CA GLY A 231 -6.99 -10.13 4.52
C GLY A 231 -5.56 -9.58 4.58
N SER A 232 -5.27 -8.75 5.59
CA SER A 232 -3.93 -8.22 5.82
C SER A 232 -2.92 -9.32 6.14
N ALA A 233 -3.30 -10.30 6.94
CA ALA A 233 -2.43 -11.45 7.24
C ALA A 233 -2.15 -12.28 5.98
N ALA A 234 -3.16 -12.56 5.17
CA ALA A 234 -3.01 -13.28 3.91
C ALA A 234 -2.07 -12.54 2.94
N ILE A 235 -2.24 -11.22 2.80
CA ILE A 235 -1.36 -10.37 2.00
C ILE A 235 0.07 -10.49 2.51
N MET A 236 0.30 -10.35 3.81
CA MET A 236 1.65 -10.37 4.39
C MET A 236 2.36 -11.69 4.24
N PHE A 237 1.66 -12.82 4.43
CA PHE A 237 2.25 -14.13 4.20
C PHE A 237 2.81 -14.27 2.79
N VAL A 238 2.05 -13.85 1.79
CA VAL A 238 2.46 -13.98 0.39
C VAL A 238 3.50 -12.93 0.02
N VAL A 239 3.22 -11.66 0.25
CA VAL A 239 4.07 -10.53 -0.20
C VAL A 239 5.47 -10.62 0.42
N LEU A 240 5.55 -10.87 1.73
CA LEU A 240 6.83 -10.87 2.42
C LEU A 240 7.74 -12.03 1.96
N TYR A 241 7.18 -13.23 1.88
CA TYR A 241 7.97 -14.39 1.42
C TYR A 241 8.26 -14.35 -0.09
N LEU A 242 7.36 -13.80 -0.89
CA LEU A 242 7.57 -13.64 -2.32
C LEU A 242 8.73 -12.67 -2.62
N ALA A 243 8.75 -11.52 -1.95
CA ALA A 243 9.76 -10.48 -2.17
C ALA A 243 11.12 -10.78 -1.51
N HIS A 244 11.13 -11.44 -0.32
CA HIS A 244 12.33 -11.59 0.49
C HIS A 244 12.78 -13.05 0.70
N GLY A 245 12.00 -14.02 0.20
CA GLY A 245 12.28 -15.45 0.32
C GLY A 245 12.01 -16.02 1.71
N LEU A 246 12.05 -17.34 1.80
CA LEU A 246 11.86 -18.09 3.06
C LEU A 246 13.16 -18.09 3.86
N SER A 247 13.24 -17.25 4.89
CA SER A 247 14.41 -17.16 5.78
C SER A 247 14.00 -16.85 7.21
N LEU A 248 14.87 -17.15 8.19
CA LEU A 248 14.63 -16.77 9.59
C LEU A 248 14.45 -15.25 9.74
N ARG A 249 15.18 -14.46 8.95
CA ARG A 249 15.06 -13.00 8.89
C ARG A 249 13.65 -12.58 8.47
N THR A 250 13.18 -13.11 7.34
CA THR A 250 11.85 -12.81 6.79
C THR A 250 10.74 -13.27 7.73
N THR A 251 10.87 -14.47 8.31
CA THR A 251 9.92 -15.02 9.28
C THR A 251 9.83 -14.15 10.55
N THR A 252 10.97 -13.65 11.02
CA THR A 252 11.03 -12.74 12.18
C THR A 252 10.37 -11.40 11.86
N ALA A 253 10.63 -10.84 10.69
CA ALA A 253 9.96 -9.62 10.20
C ALA A 253 8.44 -9.82 10.14
N LEU A 254 7.98 -10.94 9.58
CA LEU A 254 6.55 -11.28 9.48
C LEU A 254 5.87 -11.34 10.86
N LEU A 255 6.51 -11.96 11.85
CA LEU A 255 5.98 -11.97 13.23
C LEU A 255 5.95 -10.56 13.83
N GLY A 256 6.97 -9.74 13.58
CA GLY A 256 6.97 -8.33 13.96
C GLY A 256 5.83 -7.54 13.30
N THR A 257 5.57 -7.80 12.03
CA THR A 257 4.44 -7.20 11.29
C THR A 257 3.10 -7.60 11.90
N PHE A 258 2.89 -8.87 12.23
CA PHE A 258 1.65 -9.32 12.87
C PHE A 258 1.45 -8.72 14.25
N ALA A 259 2.50 -8.60 15.05
CA ALA A 259 2.43 -7.92 16.34
C ALA A 259 2.06 -6.44 16.17
N GLY A 260 2.71 -5.73 15.23
CA GLY A 260 2.40 -4.35 14.89
C GLY A 260 0.98 -4.18 14.37
N LEU A 261 0.53 -5.08 13.48
CA LEU A 261 -0.82 -5.06 12.92
C LEU A 261 -1.90 -5.26 14.00
N SER A 262 -1.67 -6.20 14.92
CA SER A 262 -2.58 -6.44 16.04
C SER A 262 -2.67 -5.23 16.97
N LEU A 263 -1.54 -4.57 17.23
CA LEU A 263 -1.50 -3.32 18.01
C LEU A 263 -2.22 -2.19 17.27
N THR A 264 -1.98 -2.02 15.97
CA THR A 264 -2.68 -1.02 15.13
C THR A 264 -4.19 -1.24 15.15
N ALA A 265 -4.63 -2.49 15.01
CA ALA A 265 -6.04 -2.85 15.06
C ALA A 265 -6.68 -2.53 16.43
N LEU A 266 -5.99 -2.88 17.51
CA LEU A 266 -6.43 -2.59 18.86
C LEU A 266 -6.52 -1.09 19.14
N ILE A 267 -5.46 -0.35 18.83
CA ILE A 267 -5.37 1.10 19.01
C ILE A 267 -6.42 1.80 18.16
N GLY A 268 -6.56 1.41 16.88
CA GLY A 268 -7.55 1.94 15.97
C GLY A 268 -8.99 1.73 16.48
N ALA A 269 -9.32 0.51 16.89
CA ALA A 269 -10.64 0.20 17.43
C ALA A 269 -10.97 0.97 18.73
N LEU A 270 -9.97 1.14 19.61
CA LEU A 270 -10.12 1.93 20.83
C LEU A 270 -10.25 3.42 20.52
N ALA A 271 -9.44 3.94 19.61
CA ALA A 271 -9.46 5.35 19.21
C ALA A 271 -10.80 5.72 18.54
N VAL A 272 -11.29 4.92 17.59
CA VAL A 272 -12.59 5.13 16.93
C VAL A 272 -13.75 5.18 17.93
N ARG A 273 -13.70 4.31 18.97
CA ARG A 273 -14.70 4.32 20.03
C ARG A 273 -14.57 5.54 20.94
N ALA A 274 -13.35 5.87 21.36
CA ALA A 274 -13.09 6.98 22.28
C ALA A 274 -13.38 8.36 21.67
N THR A 275 -13.18 8.50 20.36
CA THR A 275 -13.46 9.75 19.63
C THR A 275 -14.90 9.83 19.10
N HIS A 276 -15.73 8.84 19.39
CA HIS A 276 -17.12 8.75 18.92
C HIS A 276 -17.29 8.90 17.40
N LEU A 277 -16.28 8.54 16.61
CA LEU A 277 -16.35 8.59 15.17
C LEU A 277 -17.39 7.58 14.66
N THR A 278 -18.19 8.01 13.70
CA THR A 278 -19.27 7.20 13.12
C THR A 278 -18.84 6.44 11.87
N GLY A 279 -17.78 6.87 11.20
CA GLY A 279 -17.36 6.36 9.89
C GLY A 279 -18.25 6.83 8.74
N ILE A 280 -19.16 7.78 9.00
CA ILE A 280 -20.08 8.38 8.02
C ILE A 280 -19.76 9.88 7.95
N THR A 281 -18.65 10.23 7.34
CA THR A 281 -18.19 11.63 7.31
C THR A 281 -18.25 12.21 5.91
N SER A 282 -18.04 11.41 4.87
CA SER A 282 -18.12 11.86 3.49
C SER A 282 -19.47 11.51 2.86
N ASP A 283 -19.84 12.23 1.78
CA ASP A 283 -21.03 11.92 0.98
C ASP A 283 -20.99 10.47 0.45
N ASP A 284 -19.82 9.98 0.08
CA ASP A 284 -19.62 8.60 -0.37
C ASP A 284 -19.91 7.58 0.74
N ASN A 285 -19.46 7.85 1.98
CA ASN A 285 -19.73 6.99 3.13
C ASN A 285 -21.21 7.03 3.52
N SER A 286 -21.86 8.18 3.40
CA SER A 286 -23.31 8.31 3.67
C SER A 286 -24.13 7.56 2.62
N LEU A 287 -23.74 7.65 1.35
CA LEU A 287 -24.36 6.89 0.26
C LEU A 287 -24.15 5.37 0.46
N LEU A 288 -22.94 4.96 0.82
CA LEU A 288 -22.62 3.56 1.11
C LEU A 288 -23.46 3.01 2.25
N ALA A 289 -23.62 3.77 3.34
CA ALA A 289 -24.45 3.39 4.48
C ALA A 289 -25.94 3.24 4.12
N GLN A 290 -26.43 4.08 3.19
CA GLN A 290 -27.81 3.98 2.68
C GLN A 290 -27.99 2.81 1.72
N MET A 291 -27.00 2.53 0.88
CA MET A 291 -27.08 1.46 -0.14
C MET A 291 -26.86 0.07 0.42
N ALA A 292 -26.03 -0.06 1.44
CA ALA A 292 -25.64 -1.33 2.02
C ALA A 292 -25.84 -1.29 3.54
N GLY A 293 -27.11 -1.28 3.98
CA GLY A 293 -27.49 -1.16 5.39
C GLY A 293 -26.98 -2.26 6.33
N GLN A 294 -26.24 -3.24 5.80
CA GLN A 294 -25.55 -4.28 6.58
C GLN A 294 -24.10 -3.94 6.92
N ILE A 295 -23.52 -2.88 6.33
CA ILE A 295 -22.14 -2.47 6.59
C ILE A 295 -22.09 -1.67 7.90
N ASP A 296 -21.21 -2.07 8.80
CA ASP A 296 -20.86 -1.28 9.99
C ASP A 296 -19.82 -0.19 9.61
N PRO A 297 -20.19 1.11 9.55
CA PRO A 297 -19.28 2.16 9.12
C PRO A 297 -18.08 2.36 10.07
N ARG A 298 -18.30 2.17 11.39
CA ARG A 298 -17.21 2.23 12.38
C ARG A 298 -16.19 1.11 12.19
N GLY A 299 -16.72 -0.09 11.96
CA GLY A 299 -15.87 -1.23 11.62
C GLY A 299 -15.12 -1.03 10.32
N LEU A 300 -15.76 -0.43 9.30
CA LEU A 300 -15.11 -0.08 8.03
C LEU A 300 -13.94 0.87 8.24
N LEU A 301 -14.10 1.91 9.06
CA LEU A 301 -13.01 2.81 9.43
C LEU A 301 -11.86 2.05 10.10
N THR A 302 -12.17 1.13 11.03
CA THR A 302 -11.14 0.29 11.68
C THR A 302 -10.43 -0.62 10.67
N CYS A 303 -11.16 -1.22 9.73
CA CYS A 303 -10.57 -2.02 8.63
C CYS A 303 -9.63 -1.16 7.76
N GLY A 304 -10.05 0.06 7.43
CA GLY A 304 -9.22 1.04 6.71
C GLY A 304 -7.92 1.39 7.44
N ILE A 305 -7.98 1.56 8.77
CA ILE A 305 -6.79 1.79 9.62
C ILE A 305 -5.81 0.61 9.54
N ILE A 306 -6.32 -0.62 9.61
CA ILE A 306 -5.52 -1.85 9.51
C ILE A 306 -4.82 -1.93 8.16
N LEU A 307 -5.55 -1.71 7.07
CA LEU A 307 -4.99 -1.74 5.71
C LEU A 307 -3.96 -0.62 5.48
N ALA A 308 -4.25 0.59 5.95
CA ALA A 308 -3.32 1.72 5.83
C ALA A 308 -2.00 1.47 6.58
N GLY A 309 -2.08 0.86 7.77
CA GLY A 309 -0.91 0.49 8.56
C GLY A 309 -0.07 -0.62 7.94
N LEU A 310 -0.66 -1.49 7.12
CA LEU A 310 -0.02 -2.69 6.61
C LEU A 310 1.25 -2.42 5.80
N GLY A 311 1.19 -1.49 4.84
CA GLY A 311 2.33 -1.18 3.98
C GLY A 311 3.51 -0.61 4.75
N VAL A 312 3.23 0.27 5.69
CA VAL A 312 4.25 0.95 6.51
C VAL A 312 4.89 -0.03 7.51
N LEU A 313 4.08 -0.89 8.14
CA LEU A 313 4.57 -1.92 9.05
C LEU A 313 5.49 -2.91 8.34
N ASN A 314 5.14 -3.31 7.12
CA ASN A 314 5.96 -4.22 6.32
C ASN A 314 7.36 -3.65 6.07
N ASP A 315 7.47 -2.42 5.62
CA ASP A 315 8.74 -1.77 5.32
C ASP A 315 9.64 -1.68 6.56
N VAL A 316 9.08 -1.21 7.67
CA VAL A 316 9.82 -1.01 8.91
C VAL A 316 10.27 -2.33 9.53
N THR A 317 9.43 -3.35 9.54
CA THR A 317 9.77 -4.63 10.19
C THR A 317 10.81 -5.42 9.40
N ILE A 318 10.75 -5.43 8.07
CA ILE A 318 11.76 -6.12 7.25
C ILE A 318 13.10 -5.39 7.27
N THR A 319 13.10 -4.06 7.25
CA THR A 319 14.30 -3.24 7.33
C THR A 319 14.97 -3.42 8.69
N GLN A 320 14.19 -3.41 9.78
CA GLN A 320 14.69 -3.59 11.13
C GLN A 320 15.24 -5.01 11.37
N ALA A 321 14.53 -6.05 10.90
CA ALA A 321 15.05 -7.40 10.94
C ALA A 321 16.37 -7.50 10.15
N SER A 322 16.44 -6.91 8.96
CA SER A 322 17.64 -6.90 8.13
C SER A 322 18.82 -6.22 8.84
N ALA A 323 18.60 -5.05 9.44
CA ALA A 323 19.63 -4.33 10.19
C ALA A 323 20.23 -5.18 11.35
N VAL A 324 19.38 -5.92 12.06
CA VAL A 324 19.86 -6.83 13.12
C VAL A 324 20.73 -7.95 12.56
N TRP A 325 20.36 -8.56 11.43
CA TRP A 325 21.15 -9.62 10.79
C TRP A 325 22.49 -9.09 10.26
N GLU A 326 22.51 -7.95 9.57
CA GLU A 326 23.74 -7.31 9.08
C GLU A 326 24.70 -6.96 10.25
N LEU A 327 24.18 -6.36 11.32
CA LEU A 327 24.96 -6.09 12.54
C LEU A 327 25.52 -7.37 13.18
N ARG A 328 24.76 -8.45 13.16
CA ARG A 328 25.19 -9.75 13.67
C ARG A 328 26.28 -10.38 12.82
N GLU A 329 26.20 -10.25 11.48
CA GLU A 329 27.22 -10.73 10.56
C GLU A 329 28.51 -9.92 10.71
N ALA A 330 28.41 -8.60 10.82
CA ALA A 330 29.56 -7.71 11.00
C ALA A 330 30.27 -7.92 12.36
N ALA A 331 29.51 -8.24 13.42
CA ALA A 331 30.05 -8.45 14.76
C ALA A 331 29.50 -9.74 15.41
N PRO A 332 30.02 -10.92 15.03
CA PRO A 332 29.51 -12.21 15.48
C PRO A 332 29.54 -12.45 16.99
N GLY A 333 30.41 -11.78 17.72
CA GLY A 333 30.57 -11.86 19.17
C GLY A 333 29.69 -10.90 19.97
N MET A 334 28.90 -10.03 19.32
CA MET A 334 28.13 -9.00 20.00
C MET A 334 27.08 -9.62 20.94
N ALA A 335 27.04 -9.14 22.19
CA ALA A 335 26.04 -9.58 23.16
C ALA A 335 24.62 -9.17 22.72
N PRO A 336 23.56 -9.96 23.02
CA PRO A 336 22.19 -9.70 22.55
C PRO A 336 21.67 -8.31 22.93
N ARG A 337 21.94 -7.84 24.14
CA ARG A 337 21.53 -6.50 24.61
C ARG A 337 22.21 -5.38 23.83
N ARG A 338 23.49 -5.55 23.49
CA ARG A 338 24.23 -4.57 22.68
C ARG A 338 23.75 -4.58 21.23
N LEU A 339 23.48 -5.76 20.69
CA LEU A 339 22.90 -5.92 19.35
C LEU A 339 21.55 -5.20 19.24
N TYR A 340 20.65 -5.45 20.21
CA TYR A 340 19.38 -4.75 20.32
C TYR A 340 19.56 -3.23 20.39
N GLY A 341 20.40 -2.73 21.31
CA GLY A 341 20.62 -1.29 21.48
C GLY A 341 21.21 -0.61 20.25
N THR A 342 22.11 -1.31 19.52
CA THR A 342 22.71 -0.78 18.29
C THR A 342 21.70 -0.76 17.15
N ALA A 343 20.90 -1.82 16.98
CA ALA A 343 19.84 -1.88 15.97
C ALA A 343 18.72 -0.87 16.26
N MET A 344 18.39 -0.64 17.54
CA MET A 344 17.41 0.38 17.94
C MET A 344 17.84 1.81 17.63
N ARG A 345 19.13 2.11 17.53
CA ARG A 345 19.58 3.45 17.06
C ARG A 345 19.18 3.65 15.60
N ILE A 346 19.43 2.65 14.75
CA ILE A 346 19.00 2.67 13.34
C ILE A 346 17.46 2.75 13.29
N GLY A 347 16.77 1.96 14.12
CA GLY A 347 15.30 1.96 14.17
C GLY A 347 14.70 3.31 14.52
N ARG A 348 15.32 4.09 15.44
CA ARG A 348 14.83 5.44 15.79
C ARG A 348 14.91 6.41 14.63
N ASP A 349 16.01 6.38 13.88
CA ASP A 349 16.17 7.23 12.69
C ASP A 349 15.13 6.87 11.63
N HIS A 350 14.88 5.56 11.46
CA HIS A 350 13.87 5.07 10.53
C HIS A 350 12.44 5.44 10.95
N ILE A 351 12.11 5.34 12.26
CA ILE A 351 10.82 5.81 12.81
C ILE A 351 10.57 7.27 12.44
N ALA A 352 11.55 8.16 12.67
CA ALA A 352 11.39 9.58 12.40
C ALA A 352 11.09 9.84 10.90
N SER A 353 11.87 9.22 10.00
CA SER A 353 11.66 9.34 8.55
C SER A 353 10.28 8.82 8.11
N THR A 354 9.87 7.67 8.65
CA THR A 354 8.60 7.04 8.27
C THR A 354 7.39 7.85 8.74
N ILE A 355 7.47 8.44 9.95
CA ILE A 355 6.40 9.32 10.45
C ILE A 355 6.20 10.51 9.49
N TYR A 356 7.28 11.16 9.05
CA TYR A 356 7.18 12.24 8.07
C TYR A 356 6.53 11.79 6.77
N THR A 357 6.91 10.61 6.26
CA THR A 357 6.34 10.04 5.02
C THR A 357 4.83 9.85 5.15
N ILE A 358 4.35 9.28 6.26
CA ILE A 358 2.92 9.07 6.51
C ILE A 358 2.20 10.41 6.58
N VAL A 359 2.69 11.34 7.42
CA VAL A 359 2.04 12.64 7.63
C VAL A 359 1.95 13.43 6.33
N PHE A 360 3.04 13.50 5.54
CA PHE A 360 3.01 14.25 4.29
C PHE A 360 2.17 13.58 3.19
N ALA A 361 2.11 12.24 3.15
CA ALA A 361 1.22 11.54 2.22
C ALA A 361 -0.25 11.89 2.49
N TYR A 362 -0.66 11.88 3.75
CA TYR A 362 -2.02 12.23 4.13
C TYR A 362 -2.30 13.73 4.01
N ALA A 363 -1.38 14.59 4.42
CA ALA A 363 -1.51 16.05 4.24
C ALA A 363 -1.67 16.44 2.77
N GLY A 364 -0.97 15.73 1.86
CA GLY A 364 -1.13 15.95 0.41
C GLY A 364 -2.53 15.63 -0.09
N VAL A 365 -3.16 14.57 0.41
CA VAL A 365 -4.56 14.22 0.06
C VAL A 365 -5.54 15.20 0.69
N ALA A 366 -5.31 15.65 1.92
CA ALA A 366 -6.17 16.59 2.65
C ALA A 366 -5.99 18.06 2.22
N LEU A 367 -5.02 18.38 1.35
CA LEU A 367 -4.68 19.77 0.99
C LEU A 367 -5.86 20.61 0.51
N PRO A 368 -6.78 20.13 -0.35
CA PRO A 368 -7.95 20.91 -0.75
C PRO A 368 -8.87 21.27 0.42
N VAL A 369 -9.06 20.33 1.35
CA VAL A 369 -9.88 20.55 2.55
C VAL A 369 -9.20 21.57 3.47
N LEU A 370 -7.89 21.46 3.68
CA LEU A 370 -7.12 22.41 4.48
C LEU A 370 -7.19 23.83 3.89
N LEU A 371 -7.13 23.97 2.56
CA LEU A 371 -7.31 25.25 1.88
C LEU A 371 -8.71 25.84 2.07
N LEU A 372 -9.75 25.03 1.98
CA LEU A 372 -11.13 25.49 2.23
C LEU A 372 -11.28 26.00 3.66
N ILE A 373 -10.68 25.31 4.61
CA ILE A 373 -10.69 25.68 6.02
C ILE A 373 -10.03 27.06 6.24
N ASP A 374 -8.87 27.27 5.63
CA ASP A 374 -8.14 28.53 5.70
C ASP A 374 -8.97 29.69 5.08
N LEU A 375 -9.56 29.43 3.92
CA LEU A 375 -10.42 30.41 3.22
C LEU A 375 -11.69 30.81 4.02
N TYR A 376 -12.26 29.84 4.76
CA TYR A 376 -13.44 30.11 5.59
C TYR A 376 -13.10 30.76 6.94
N GLY A 377 -11.82 30.90 7.30
CA GLY A 377 -11.36 31.47 8.55
C GLY A 377 -11.85 30.73 9.80
N GLN A 378 -12.03 29.39 9.68
CA GLN A 378 -12.50 28.58 10.80
C GLN A 378 -11.42 28.44 11.88
N PRO A 379 -11.80 28.44 13.17
CA PRO A 379 -10.85 28.19 14.25
C PRO A 379 -10.23 26.81 14.12
N LEU A 380 -8.89 26.70 14.18
CA LEU A 380 -8.16 25.44 14.03
C LEU A 380 -8.67 24.33 14.96
N GLY A 381 -9.06 24.66 16.20
CA GLY A 381 -9.62 23.68 17.13
C GLY A 381 -10.91 23.03 16.63
N THR A 382 -11.82 23.80 16.02
CA THR A 382 -13.05 23.29 15.44
C THR A 382 -12.77 22.41 14.22
N VAL A 383 -11.80 22.80 13.42
CA VAL A 383 -11.36 22.08 12.24
C VAL A 383 -10.78 20.72 12.58
N LEU A 384 -9.81 20.69 13.50
CA LEU A 384 -9.15 19.46 13.94
C LEU A 384 -10.12 18.43 14.57
N THR A 385 -11.24 18.93 15.12
CA THR A 385 -12.28 18.09 15.72
C THR A 385 -13.44 17.82 14.77
N SER A 386 -13.41 18.38 13.53
CA SER A 386 -14.42 18.03 12.52
C SER A 386 -14.32 16.54 12.17
N PRO A 387 -15.43 15.85 11.91
CA PRO A 387 -15.44 14.42 11.67
C PRO A 387 -14.47 13.98 10.58
N ASP A 388 -14.40 14.67 9.45
CA ASP A 388 -13.52 14.33 8.31
C ASP A 388 -12.03 14.37 8.69
N ILE A 389 -11.62 15.44 9.37
CA ILE A 389 -10.23 15.60 9.80
C ILE A 389 -9.91 14.67 10.96
N ALA A 390 -10.85 14.49 11.90
CA ALA A 390 -10.67 13.58 13.03
C ALA A 390 -10.50 12.12 12.61
N GLU A 391 -11.25 11.65 11.60
CA GLU A 391 -11.05 10.30 11.03
C GLU A 391 -9.65 10.13 10.46
N GLU A 392 -9.16 11.10 9.70
CA GLU A 392 -7.83 11.03 9.10
C GLU A 392 -6.72 11.12 10.14
N LEU A 393 -6.88 11.98 11.16
CA LEU A 393 -5.96 12.04 12.30
C LEU A 393 -5.91 10.72 13.07
N VAL A 394 -7.06 10.12 13.38
CA VAL A 394 -7.12 8.83 14.08
C VAL A 394 -6.47 7.72 13.25
N ARG A 395 -6.73 7.68 11.94
CA ARG A 395 -6.12 6.72 11.02
C ARG A 395 -4.59 6.84 11.01
N THR A 396 -4.10 8.07 10.85
CA THR A 396 -2.67 8.38 10.80
C THR A 396 -1.98 8.05 12.13
N MET A 397 -2.55 8.52 13.24
CA MET A 397 -1.95 8.32 14.57
C MET A 397 -1.98 6.85 15.01
N ALA A 398 -3.09 6.14 14.80
CA ALA A 398 -3.18 4.73 15.16
C ALA A 398 -2.17 3.87 14.39
N SER A 399 -2.02 4.12 13.08
CA SER A 399 -1.03 3.45 12.24
C SER A 399 0.40 3.81 12.66
N ALA A 400 0.68 5.09 12.96
CA ALA A 400 2.00 5.54 13.40
C ALA A 400 2.37 4.95 14.77
N ILE A 401 1.46 4.91 15.74
CA ILE A 401 1.72 4.29 17.07
C ILE A 401 2.00 2.80 16.90
N GLY A 402 1.21 2.09 16.10
CA GLY A 402 1.42 0.67 15.78
C GLY A 402 2.81 0.42 15.19
N LEU A 403 3.24 1.26 14.25
CA LEU A 403 4.58 1.22 13.67
C LEU A 403 5.68 1.47 14.72
N VAL A 404 5.57 2.52 15.51
CA VAL A 404 6.56 2.86 16.54
C VAL A 404 6.74 1.71 17.52
N LEU A 405 5.66 1.04 17.90
CA LEU A 405 5.70 -0.12 18.79
C LEU A 405 6.21 -1.40 18.09
N ALA A 406 6.00 -1.55 16.80
CA ALA A 406 6.50 -2.70 16.05
C ALA A 406 8.03 -2.73 15.94
N VAL A 407 8.69 -1.58 15.91
CA VAL A 407 10.16 -1.48 15.82
C VAL A 407 10.88 -2.17 16.98
N PRO A 408 10.63 -1.82 18.25
CA PRO A 408 11.29 -2.47 19.38
C PRO A 408 10.93 -3.96 19.49
N LEU A 409 9.69 -4.34 19.17
CA LEU A 409 9.25 -5.74 19.19
C LEU A 409 9.99 -6.57 18.12
N THR A 410 10.05 -6.08 16.90
CA THR A 410 10.78 -6.75 15.81
C THR A 410 12.28 -6.83 16.12
N THR A 411 12.85 -5.75 16.63
CA THR A 411 14.28 -5.70 17.00
C THR A 411 14.60 -6.71 18.10
N ALA A 412 13.76 -6.81 19.13
CA ALA A 412 13.95 -7.75 20.22
C ALA A 412 13.86 -9.20 19.73
N LEU A 413 12.84 -9.51 18.91
CA LEU A 413 12.64 -10.82 18.33
C LEU A 413 13.82 -11.19 17.38
N ALA A 414 14.24 -10.25 16.54
CA ALA A 414 15.36 -10.44 15.63
C ALA A 414 16.68 -10.66 16.37
N ALA A 415 16.95 -9.88 17.41
CA ALA A 415 18.16 -10.04 18.23
C ALA A 415 18.17 -11.39 18.98
N ALA A 416 17.02 -11.82 19.50
CA ALA A 416 16.89 -13.12 20.16
C ALA A 416 17.14 -14.28 19.17
N VAL A 417 16.52 -14.25 17.99
CA VAL A 417 16.67 -15.29 16.96
C VAL A 417 18.09 -15.31 16.39
N ALA A 418 18.66 -14.16 16.04
CA ALA A 418 20.00 -14.05 15.46
C ALA A 418 21.10 -14.48 16.45
N THR A 419 20.88 -14.37 17.77
CA THR A 419 21.85 -14.82 18.77
C THR A 419 21.69 -16.26 19.16
N ALA A 420 20.51 -16.85 19.07
CA ALA A 420 20.26 -18.26 19.31
C ALA A 420 20.98 -19.18 18.31
N ASP A 421 21.32 -18.65 17.13
CA ASP A 421 21.98 -19.39 16.05
C ASP A 421 23.42 -19.82 16.35
N ARG A 422 24.08 -19.32 17.41
CA ARG A 422 25.51 -19.53 17.68
C ARG A 422 25.85 -20.04 19.09
N ARG A 423 25.01 -20.81 19.74
CA ARG A 423 25.38 -21.53 20.95
C ARG A 423 26.11 -22.85 20.64
N SER A 424 27.05 -22.87 19.70
CA SER A 424 28.04 -23.95 19.61
C SER A 424 29.34 -23.50 20.28
N PRO A 425 29.89 -24.24 21.24
CA PRO A 425 31.18 -23.87 21.83
C PRO A 425 32.24 -23.91 20.73
N ARG A 426 32.99 -22.82 20.55
CA ARG A 426 34.28 -22.89 19.88
C ARG A 426 35.12 -23.88 20.69
N THR A 427 35.38 -25.03 20.14
CA THR A 427 36.47 -25.90 20.59
C THR A 427 37.74 -25.02 20.56
N SER A 428 38.31 -24.74 21.70
CA SER A 428 39.61 -24.11 21.81
C SER A 428 40.56 -24.99 21.02
N VAL A 429 41.13 -24.43 19.95
CA VAL A 429 42.31 -25.03 19.31
C VAL A 429 43.43 -24.85 20.31
N ASP A 430 43.77 -25.90 21.01
CA ASP A 430 44.98 -25.98 21.81
C ASP A 430 46.16 -25.81 20.86
N VAL A 431 46.81 -24.67 20.90
CA VAL A 431 48.10 -24.44 20.25
C VAL A 431 49.10 -25.33 20.95
N VAL A 432 49.35 -26.51 20.37
CA VAL A 432 50.45 -27.38 20.78
C VAL A 432 51.75 -26.66 20.47
N THR A 433 52.31 -26.04 21.47
CA THR A 433 53.66 -25.45 21.43
C THR A 433 54.64 -26.60 21.44
N THR A 434 55.13 -27.02 20.27
CA THR A 434 56.23 -28.00 20.15
C THR A 434 57.51 -27.25 20.46
N THR A 435 57.99 -27.34 21.73
CA THR A 435 59.37 -27.03 22.10
C THR A 435 60.30 -28.05 21.51
N ARG A 436 61.11 -27.66 20.52
CA ARG A 436 62.27 -28.43 20.05
C ARG A 436 63.41 -28.19 21.03
N HIS A 437 63.90 -29.27 21.61
CA HIS A 437 65.22 -29.38 22.22
C HIS A 437 66.30 -29.62 21.16
#